data_b508cf51895b183586d79993967f1fcc
#
_entry.id   b508cf51895b183586d79993967f1fcc
#
_cell.length_a   1.000
_cell.length_b   1.000
_cell.length_c   1.000
_cell.angle_alpha   90.00
_cell.angle_beta   90.00
_cell.angle_gamma   90.00
#
_symmetry.space_group_name_H-M   'P 1'
#
loop_
_entity.id
_entity.type
_entity.pdbx_description
1 polymer ?
#
loop_
_entity_poly.entity_id
_entity_poly.type
_entity_poly.pdbx_seq_one_letter_code
_entity_poly.pdbx_strand_id
1 'polypeptide(L)'
;YRALQQDGLLTIVDDEYVRKELVFDWFVEQSKKYKIEKIMYDPAKAFGLVEELKGYGFECEVVRQGFITLGPALDDLKERFLDGNVVFNDNRLFRWYVNNTTLKTDRNGNHLPTKQNKYRKIDGFAALLNAHVEVMKKFTAYKGSGEIKFISLKDL
;
A
#
# COMPACT_ATOMS: atom_id res chain seq x y z
N TYR A 1 1.97 11.91 16.90
CA TYR A 1 1.68 12.40 15.54
C TYR A 1 2.46 13.68 15.19
N ARG A 2 2.58 14.68 16.11
CA ARG A 2 3.26 15.95 15.83
C ARG A 2 4.72 15.76 15.38
N ALA A 3 5.47 14.86 16.00
CA ALA A 3 6.83 14.54 15.58
C ALA A 3 6.88 13.96 14.13
N LEU A 4 5.93 13.11 13.77
CA LEU A 4 5.84 12.57 12.41
C LEU A 4 5.46 13.63 11.38
N GLN A 5 4.68 14.63 11.78
CA GLN A 5 4.37 15.79 10.94
C GLN A 5 5.60 16.67 10.74
N GLN A 6 6.38 16.92 11.80
CA GLN A 6 7.65 17.66 11.71
C GLN A 6 8.67 16.96 10.80
N ASP A 7 8.69 15.62 10.82
CA ASP A 7 9.52 14.80 9.95
C ASP A 7 8.98 14.73 8.49
N GLY A 8 7.85 15.39 8.18
CA GLY A 8 7.23 15.35 6.86
C GLY A 8 6.59 14.02 6.48
N LEU A 9 6.41 13.11 7.43
CA LEU A 9 5.87 11.76 7.20
C LEU A 9 4.35 11.68 7.32
N LEU A 10 3.72 12.71 7.90
CA LEU A 10 2.28 12.76 8.17
C LEU A 10 1.77 14.18 7.99
N THR A 11 0.62 14.32 7.34
CA THR A 11 -0.14 15.56 7.32
C THR A 11 -1.28 15.49 8.33
N ILE A 12 -1.32 16.43 9.27
CA ILE A 12 -2.43 16.58 10.20
C ILE A 12 -3.36 17.64 9.62
N VAL A 13 -4.63 17.30 9.44
CA VAL A 13 -5.67 18.23 9.00
C VAL A 13 -6.47 18.69 10.22
N ASP A 14 -6.85 19.96 10.25
CA ASP A 14 -7.69 20.55 11.30
C ASP A 14 -9.17 20.35 10.93
N ASP A 15 -9.61 19.09 10.90
CA ASP A 15 -10.97 18.70 10.58
C ASP A 15 -11.33 17.42 11.34
N GLU A 16 -12.62 17.14 11.50
CA GLU A 16 -13.09 15.91 12.18
C GLU A 16 -12.76 14.63 11.40
N TYR A 17 -12.58 14.73 10.09
CA TYR A 17 -12.24 13.61 9.21
C TYR A 17 -11.39 14.06 8.01
N VAL A 18 -10.67 13.12 7.43
CA VAL A 18 -9.91 13.35 6.20
C VAL A 18 -10.88 13.38 5.01
N ARG A 19 -10.99 14.53 4.36
CA ARG A 19 -11.83 14.71 3.17
C ARG A 19 -11.23 13.97 1.98
N LYS A 20 -12.09 13.42 1.12
CA LYS A 20 -11.67 12.70 -0.09
C LYS A 20 -10.89 13.58 -1.06
N GLU A 21 -11.20 14.88 -1.11
CA GLU A 21 -10.53 15.88 -1.95
C GLU A 21 -9.04 15.97 -1.60
N LEU A 22 -8.68 15.92 -0.32
CA LEU A 22 -7.27 15.92 0.13
C LEU A 22 -6.53 14.67 -0.35
N VAL A 23 -7.20 13.52 -0.37
CA VAL A 23 -6.61 12.28 -0.87
C VAL A 23 -6.46 12.34 -2.40
N PHE A 24 -7.46 12.86 -3.10
CA PHE A 24 -7.41 13.09 -4.53
C PHE A 24 -6.24 14.00 -4.91
N ASP A 25 -6.15 15.19 -4.28
CA ASP A 25 -5.09 16.16 -4.52
C ASP A 25 -3.71 15.55 -4.26
N TRP A 26 -3.58 14.71 -3.23
CA TRP A 26 -2.34 14.00 -2.96
C TRP A 26 -1.94 13.08 -4.12
N PHE A 27 -2.86 12.31 -4.70
CA PHE A 27 -2.56 11.48 -5.88
C PHE A 27 -2.15 12.32 -7.07
N VAL A 28 -2.82 13.45 -7.32
CA VAL A 28 -2.47 14.39 -8.39
C VAL A 28 -1.05 14.93 -8.19
N GLU A 29 -0.70 15.34 -6.96
CA GLU A 29 0.67 15.81 -6.67
C GLU A 29 1.72 14.70 -6.82
N GLN A 30 1.41 13.46 -6.39
CA GLN A 30 2.34 12.35 -6.55
C GLN A 30 2.52 11.97 -8.02
N SER A 31 1.50 12.10 -8.85
CA SER A 31 1.59 11.79 -10.29
C SER A 31 2.53 12.74 -11.06
N LYS A 32 2.82 13.92 -10.52
CA LYS A 32 3.83 14.83 -11.06
C LYS A 32 5.27 14.36 -10.82
N LYS A 33 5.47 13.49 -9.83
CA LYS A 33 6.79 12.99 -9.41
C LYS A 33 7.02 11.55 -9.83
N TYR A 34 5.96 10.76 -9.89
CA TYR A 34 6.00 9.33 -10.14
C TYR A 34 4.99 8.93 -11.21
N LYS A 35 5.34 8.00 -12.07
CA LYS A 35 4.38 7.34 -12.94
C LYS A 35 3.54 6.37 -12.10
N ILE A 36 2.34 6.78 -11.73
CA ILE A 36 1.37 5.91 -11.04
C ILE A 36 0.72 5.02 -12.08
N GLU A 37 1.07 3.74 -12.08
CA GLU A 37 0.54 2.80 -13.07
C GLU A 37 -0.86 2.33 -12.72
N LYS A 38 -1.14 2.12 -11.41
CA LYS A 38 -2.44 1.64 -10.94
C LYS A 38 -2.65 1.96 -9.45
N ILE A 39 -3.85 2.32 -9.08
CA ILE A 39 -4.25 2.54 -7.69
C ILE A 39 -5.07 1.34 -7.24
N MET A 40 -4.52 0.57 -6.29
CA MET A 40 -5.17 -0.61 -5.71
C MET A 40 -5.90 -0.20 -4.43
N TYR A 41 -7.20 -0.49 -4.32
CA TYR A 41 -8.01 0.03 -3.22
C TYR A 41 -8.95 -1.00 -2.59
N ASP A 42 -9.23 -0.82 -1.29
CA ASP A 42 -10.33 -1.47 -0.58
C ASP A 42 -11.66 -0.81 -0.99
N PRO A 43 -12.66 -1.57 -1.48
CA PRO A 43 -13.93 -0.98 -1.91
C PRO A 43 -14.73 -0.35 -0.76
N ALA A 44 -14.43 -0.65 0.50
CA ALA A 44 -15.15 -0.09 1.63
C ALA A 44 -15.00 1.44 1.69
N LYS A 45 -16.10 2.17 1.47
CA LYS A 45 -16.17 3.64 1.52
C LYS A 45 -15.33 4.40 0.47
N ALA A 46 -14.79 3.72 -0.54
CA ALA A 46 -13.91 4.33 -1.53
C ALA A 46 -14.64 4.88 -2.77
N PHE A 47 -15.92 4.55 -2.97
CA PHE A 47 -16.65 4.77 -4.23
C PHE A 47 -16.51 6.20 -4.80
N GLY A 48 -16.85 7.23 -4.05
CA GLY A 48 -16.81 8.60 -4.57
C GLY A 48 -15.41 9.08 -4.95
N LEU A 49 -14.40 8.73 -4.14
CA LEU A 49 -13.00 9.06 -4.44
C LEU A 49 -12.50 8.33 -5.68
N VAL A 50 -12.83 7.05 -5.82
CA VAL A 50 -12.38 6.23 -6.95
C VAL A 50 -12.96 6.71 -8.27
N GLU A 51 -14.21 7.14 -8.30
CA GLU A 51 -14.84 7.71 -9.50
C GLU A 51 -14.14 9.02 -9.93
N GLU A 52 -13.76 9.87 -8.98
CA GLU A 52 -13.01 11.09 -9.26
C GLU A 52 -11.58 10.77 -9.79
N LEU A 53 -10.89 9.81 -9.17
CA LEU A 53 -9.56 9.37 -9.61
C LEU A 53 -9.59 8.79 -11.04
N LYS A 54 -10.58 7.95 -11.35
CA LYS A 54 -10.79 7.43 -12.71
C LYS A 54 -11.12 8.54 -13.70
N GLY A 55 -12.00 9.48 -13.33
CA GLY A 55 -12.35 10.63 -14.14
C GLY A 55 -11.15 11.53 -14.48
N TYR A 56 -10.16 11.60 -13.59
CA TYR A 56 -8.90 12.30 -13.83
C TYR A 56 -7.94 11.53 -14.75
N GLY A 57 -8.10 10.21 -14.88
CA GLY A 57 -7.30 9.36 -15.75
C GLY A 57 -6.44 8.31 -15.03
N PHE A 58 -6.62 8.14 -13.71
CA PHE A 58 -5.94 7.06 -12.98
C PHE A 58 -6.61 5.71 -13.24
N GLU A 59 -5.81 4.68 -13.47
CA GLU A 59 -6.29 3.30 -13.44
C GLU A 59 -6.48 2.86 -11.99
N CYS A 60 -7.71 2.41 -11.64
CA CYS A 60 -8.05 1.99 -10.28
C CYS A 60 -8.64 0.57 -10.30
N GLU A 61 -8.13 -0.31 -9.44
CA GLU A 61 -8.57 -1.70 -9.34
C GLU A 61 -8.90 -2.08 -7.88
N VAL A 62 -10.01 -2.80 -7.71
CA VAL A 62 -10.47 -3.29 -6.40
C VAL A 62 -9.57 -4.41 -5.90
N VAL A 63 -9.17 -4.34 -4.64
CA VAL A 63 -8.57 -5.45 -3.90
C VAL A 63 -9.61 -6.08 -2.99
N ARG A 64 -9.96 -7.33 -3.24
CA ARG A 64 -10.85 -8.08 -2.36
C ARG A 64 -10.16 -8.32 -1.01
N GLN A 65 -10.80 -7.85 0.05
CA GLN A 65 -10.26 -7.96 1.41
C GLN A 65 -10.58 -9.34 2.00
N GLY A 66 -9.68 -10.29 1.85
CA GLY A 66 -9.88 -11.66 2.35
C GLY A 66 -8.63 -12.52 2.23
N PHE A 67 -8.65 -13.67 2.90
CA PHE A 67 -7.51 -14.60 2.98
C PHE A 67 -7.02 -15.05 1.60
N ILE A 68 -7.93 -15.28 0.65
CA ILE A 68 -7.59 -15.78 -0.69
C ILE A 68 -6.77 -14.74 -1.48
N THR A 69 -7.09 -13.45 -1.33
CA THR A 69 -6.39 -12.38 -2.08
C THR A 69 -5.17 -11.86 -1.32
N LEU A 70 -5.34 -11.56 -0.03
CA LEU A 70 -4.30 -10.91 0.75
C LEU A 70 -3.31 -11.89 1.38
N GLY A 71 -3.71 -13.16 1.62
CA GLY A 71 -2.81 -14.16 2.20
C GLY A 71 -1.56 -14.38 1.36
N PRO A 72 -1.69 -14.79 0.09
CA PRO A 72 -0.52 -14.98 -0.77
C PRO A 72 0.34 -13.71 -0.92
N ALA A 73 -0.30 -12.53 -1.00
CA ALA A 73 0.41 -11.26 -1.09
C ALA A 73 1.19 -10.94 0.19
N LEU A 74 0.64 -11.29 1.35
CA LEU A 74 1.30 -11.13 2.64
C LEU A 74 2.51 -12.06 2.78
N ASP A 75 2.39 -13.31 2.34
CA ASP A 75 3.47 -14.29 2.40
C ASP A 75 4.63 -13.87 1.48
N ASP A 76 4.35 -13.50 0.22
CA ASP A 76 5.37 -12.99 -0.71
C ASP A 76 6.02 -11.68 -0.18
N LEU A 77 5.22 -10.77 0.35
CA LEU A 77 5.76 -9.54 0.94
C LEU A 77 6.68 -9.81 2.12
N LYS A 78 6.33 -10.77 2.98
CA LYS A 78 7.16 -11.21 4.10
C LYS A 78 8.51 -11.77 3.62
N GLU A 79 8.50 -12.63 2.62
CA GLU A 79 9.74 -13.17 2.02
C GLU A 79 10.61 -12.04 1.47
N ARG A 80 10.03 -11.07 0.76
CA ARG A 80 10.76 -9.91 0.24
C ARG A 80 11.37 -9.04 1.34
N PHE A 81 10.71 -8.89 2.49
CA PHE A 81 11.30 -8.22 3.64
C PHE A 81 12.50 -8.99 4.21
N LEU A 82 12.39 -10.31 4.32
CA LEU A 82 13.48 -11.18 4.80
C LEU A 82 14.68 -11.16 3.87
N ASP A 83 14.45 -11.12 2.57
CA ASP A 83 15.49 -11.06 1.53
C ASP A 83 16.08 -9.65 1.34
N GLY A 84 15.59 -8.64 2.06
CA GLY A 84 16.05 -7.25 1.92
C GLY A 84 15.59 -6.56 0.63
N ASN A 85 14.60 -7.12 -0.08
CA ASN A 85 14.09 -6.59 -1.35
C ASN A 85 13.03 -5.49 -1.18
N VAL A 86 12.70 -5.11 0.06
CA VAL A 86 11.81 -3.97 0.35
C VAL A 86 12.60 -2.83 0.95
N VAL A 87 12.68 -1.73 0.23
CA VAL A 87 13.36 -0.51 0.68
C VAL A 87 12.31 0.49 1.17
N PHE A 88 12.35 0.85 2.44
CA PHE A 88 11.44 1.81 3.06
C PHE A 88 12.16 3.03 3.70
N ASN A 89 13.45 3.21 3.35
CA ASN A 89 14.29 4.36 3.73
C ASN A 89 14.21 4.74 5.22
N ASP A 90 14.17 3.74 6.10
CA ASP A 90 14.06 3.89 7.55
C ASP A 90 12.83 4.72 8.00
N ASN A 91 11.77 4.75 7.20
CA ASN A 91 10.56 5.51 7.46
C ASN A 91 9.92 5.10 8.80
N ARG A 92 10.00 6.00 9.79
CA ARG A 92 9.52 5.77 11.17
C ARG A 92 8.01 5.52 11.23
N LEU A 93 7.23 6.19 10.38
CA LEU A 93 5.78 5.98 10.31
C LEU A 93 5.46 4.59 9.76
N PHE A 94 6.16 4.16 8.70
CA PHE A 94 5.97 2.82 8.15
C PHE A 94 6.34 1.73 9.16
N ARG A 95 7.49 1.87 9.84
CA ARG A 95 7.90 0.96 10.92
C ARG A 95 6.85 0.88 12.03
N TRP A 96 6.23 2.01 12.37
CA TRP A 96 5.15 2.03 13.36
C TRP A 96 3.92 1.26 12.89
N TYR A 97 3.51 1.37 11.61
CA TYR A 97 2.42 0.56 11.06
C TYR A 97 2.72 -0.94 11.10
N VAL A 98 3.93 -1.35 10.70
CA VAL A 98 4.36 -2.76 10.76
C VAL A 98 4.30 -3.28 12.20
N ASN A 99 4.83 -2.55 13.17
CA ASN A 99 4.82 -2.93 14.58
C ASN A 99 3.41 -3.01 15.20
N ASN A 100 2.43 -2.34 14.62
CA ASN A 100 1.03 -2.40 15.04
C ASN A 100 0.27 -3.56 14.39
N THR A 101 0.84 -4.18 13.38
CA THR A 101 0.21 -5.26 12.62
C THR A 101 0.40 -6.59 13.33
N THR A 102 -0.70 -7.32 13.50
CA THR A 102 -0.73 -8.72 13.91
C THR A 102 -1.37 -9.55 12.83
N LEU A 103 -1.24 -10.87 12.92
CA LEU A 103 -1.82 -11.78 11.94
C LEU A 103 -3.00 -12.52 12.54
N LYS A 104 -4.07 -12.61 11.78
CA LYS A 104 -5.17 -13.53 12.00
C LYS A 104 -5.00 -14.72 11.07
N THR A 105 -5.12 -15.93 11.58
CA THR A 105 -5.00 -17.16 10.80
C THR A 105 -6.36 -17.83 10.65
N ASP A 106 -6.68 -18.31 9.47
CA ASP A 106 -7.86 -19.14 9.22
C ASP A 106 -7.59 -20.63 9.50
N ARG A 107 -8.61 -21.48 9.31
CA ARG A 107 -8.49 -22.93 9.54
C ARG A 107 -7.55 -23.64 8.55
N ASN A 108 -7.26 -23.00 7.41
CA ASN A 108 -6.39 -23.54 6.36
C ASN A 108 -4.95 -23.02 6.49
N GLY A 109 -4.64 -22.25 7.53
CA GLY A 109 -3.32 -21.68 7.75
C GLY A 109 -3.05 -20.38 6.97
N ASN A 110 -4.02 -19.82 6.26
CA ASN A 110 -3.86 -18.55 5.58
C ASN A 110 -3.83 -17.39 6.57
N HIS A 111 -3.06 -16.36 6.28
CA HIS A 111 -2.88 -15.21 7.16
C HIS A 111 -3.53 -13.96 6.60
N LEU A 112 -4.07 -13.12 7.49
CA LEU A 112 -4.50 -11.75 7.18
C LEU A 112 -3.91 -10.78 8.19
N PRO A 113 -3.49 -9.57 7.75
CA PRO A 113 -3.11 -8.53 8.68
C PRO A 113 -4.31 -8.02 9.46
N THR A 114 -4.12 -7.81 10.73
CA THR A 114 -5.09 -7.21 11.62
C THR A 114 -4.39 -6.31 12.62
N LYS A 115 -5.13 -5.44 13.27
CA LYS A 115 -4.61 -4.56 14.34
C LYS A 115 -4.82 -5.20 15.72
N GLN A 116 -3.87 -5.01 16.61
CA GLN A 116 -3.94 -5.54 17.99
C GLN A 116 -5.17 -5.02 18.73
N ASN A 117 -5.55 -3.76 18.51
CA ASN A 117 -6.73 -3.13 19.08
C ASN A 117 -7.16 -1.91 18.25
N LYS A 118 -8.30 -1.30 18.62
CA LYS A 118 -8.88 -0.15 17.87
C LYS A 118 -7.99 1.10 17.80
N TYR A 119 -7.03 1.25 18.68
CA TYR A 119 -6.13 2.42 18.73
C TYR A 119 -4.86 2.23 17.90
N ARG A 120 -4.51 0.99 17.56
CA ARG A 120 -3.36 0.68 16.73
C ARG A 120 -3.74 0.82 15.25
N LYS A 121 -3.02 1.66 14.54
CA LYS A 121 -3.24 1.90 13.11
C LYS A 121 -2.27 1.06 12.29
N ILE A 122 -2.77 0.48 11.21
CA ILE A 122 -2.01 -0.34 10.25
C ILE A 122 -2.21 0.13 8.81
N ASP A 123 -2.79 1.32 8.65
CA ASP A 123 -3.29 1.80 7.34
C ASP A 123 -2.18 1.84 6.27
N GLY A 124 -0.96 2.27 6.63
CA GLY A 124 0.17 2.28 5.69
C GLY A 124 0.64 0.88 5.30
N PHE A 125 0.60 -0.09 6.23
CA PHE A 125 0.91 -1.49 5.89
C PHE A 125 -0.19 -2.10 5.02
N ALA A 126 -1.46 -1.84 5.32
CA ALA A 126 -2.59 -2.30 4.50
C ALA A 126 -2.54 -1.70 3.08
N ALA A 127 -2.17 -0.42 2.95
CA ALA A 127 -2.00 0.22 1.65
C ALA A 127 -0.86 -0.42 0.84
N LEU A 128 0.30 -0.69 1.48
CA LEU A 128 1.39 -1.43 0.83
C LEU A 128 0.95 -2.82 0.37
N LEU A 129 0.24 -3.56 1.23
CA LEU A 129 -0.23 -4.91 0.89
C LEU A 129 -1.22 -4.89 -0.28
N ASN A 130 -2.16 -3.92 -0.31
CA ASN A 130 -3.06 -3.76 -1.44
C ASN A 130 -2.28 -3.50 -2.75
N ALA A 131 -1.31 -2.60 -2.74
CA ALA A 131 -0.46 -2.33 -3.90
C ALA A 131 0.35 -3.58 -4.30
N HIS A 132 0.82 -4.35 -3.34
CA HIS A 132 1.63 -5.55 -3.56
C HIS A 132 0.88 -6.67 -4.29
N VAL A 133 -0.45 -6.75 -4.14
CA VAL A 133 -1.30 -7.69 -4.93
C VAL A 133 -1.08 -7.52 -6.44
N GLU A 134 -0.96 -6.27 -6.92
CA GLU A 134 -0.71 -6.01 -8.34
C GLU A 134 0.75 -6.26 -8.71
N VAL A 135 1.67 -5.91 -7.83
CA VAL A 135 3.11 -6.19 -8.02
C VAL A 135 3.33 -7.68 -8.25
N MET A 136 2.73 -8.56 -7.45
CA MET A 136 2.82 -10.01 -7.63
C MET A 136 2.33 -10.47 -8.99
N LYS A 137 1.20 -9.96 -9.48
CA LYS A 137 0.66 -10.31 -10.80
C LYS A 137 1.67 -9.97 -11.90
N LYS A 138 2.26 -8.77 -11.85
CA LYS A 138 3.26 -8.32 -12.82
C LYS A 138 4.53 -9.16 -12.79
N PHE A 139 5.05 -9.48 -11.60
CA PHE A 139 6.24 -10.33 -11.47
C PHE A 139 5.99 -11.76 -11.95
N THR A 140 4.81 -12.33 -11.71
CA THR A 140 4.45 -13.67 -12.19
C THR A 140 4.37 -13.69 -13.72
N ALA A 141 3.78 -12.67 -14.33
CA ALA A 141 3.72 -12.53 -15.80
C ALA A 141 5.11 -12.34 -16.40
N TYR A 142 6.03 -11.66 -15.71
CA TYR A 142 7.39 -11.38 -16.20
C TYR A 142 8.32 -12.60 -16.12
N LYS A 143 8.20 -13.47 -15.12
CA LYS A 143 8.96 -14.73 -15.05
C LYS A 143 8.74 -15.65 -16.24
N GLY A 144 7.70 -15.40 -17.07
CA GLY A 144 7.43 -16.10 -18.32
C GLY A 144 8.08 -15.51 -19.57
N SER A 145 8.74 -14.34 -19.50
CA SER A 145 9.18 -13.58 -20.69
C SER A 145 10.66 -13.16 -20.74
N GLY A 146 11.57 -13.68 -19.88
CA GLY A 146 13.00 -13.38 -19.95
C GLY A 146 13.53 -12.39 -18.89
N GLU A 147 14.84 -12.13 -18.91
CA GLU A 147 15.61 -11.45 -17.86
C GLU A 147 15.00 -10.10 -17.37
N ILE A 148 14.86 -9.97 -16.05
CA ILE A 148 14.54 -8.69 -15.39
C ILE A 148 15.82 -7.85 -15.33
N LYS A 149 15.90 -6.80 -16.12
CA LYS A 149 16.91 -5.74 -15.91
C LYS A 149 16.40 -4.80 -14.82
N PHE A 150 17.00 -4.84 -13.65
CA PHE A 150 16.82 -3.80 -12.63
C PHE A 150 17.51 -2.52 -13.12
N ILE A 151 16.73 -1.49 -13.41
CA ILE A 151 17.28 -0.15 -13.62
C ILE A 151 17.48 0.45 -12.24
N SER A 152 18.72 0.64 -11.85
CA SER A 152 19.08 1.37 -10.64
C SER A 152 18.73 2.84 -10.81
N LEU A 153 18.21 3.48 -9.75
CA LEU A 153 18.04 4.95 -9.71
C LEU A 153 19.35 5.74 -9.90
N LYS A 154 20.49 5.05 -9.97
CA LYS A 154 21.80 5.65 -10.28
C LYS A 154 22.06 5.76 -11.80
N ASP A 155 21.20 5.15 -12.61
CA ASP A 155 21.33 5.10 -14.07
C ASP A 155 20.32 6.04 -14.77
N LEU A 156 19.63 6.89 -13.99
CA LEU A 156 18.80 8.01 -14.41
C LEU A 156 19.46 9.33 -14.00
#